data_f094ecfd66ad6017484be75faf7412a2
#
_entry.id   f094ecfd66ad6017484be75faf7412a2
#
_cell.length_a   1.000
_cell.length_b   1.000
_cell.length_c   1.000
_cell.angle_alpha   90.00
_cell.angle_beta   90.00
_cell.angle_gamma   90.00
#
_symmetry.space_group_name_H-M   'P 1'
#
loop_
_entity.id
_entity.type
_entity.pdbx_description
1 polymer ?
#
loop_
_entity_poly.entity_id
_entity_poly.type
_entity_poly.pdbx_seq_one_letter_code
_entity_poly.pdbx_strand_id
1 'polypeptide(L)'
;MSILKLELIELTNKLEFGNTYDIYKYCMFMPTKEKFQKKTDQFATDDSIKIFACFQQGKVAGIIVVSFTGQHKIEIVGIAVDVPFRNKGIGSYMINCLIDDYSVKSIFAETDKDAVEFYKKNNFEIEEFAENYDGETIIRYKCKRTQ
;
A
#
# COMPACT_ATOMS: atom_id res chain seq x y z
N MET A 1 5.50 -31.30 1.81
CA MET A 1 5.15 -30.02 2.49
C MET A 1 5.41 -28.87 1.55
N SER A 2 4.40 -28.10 1.22
CA SER A 2 4.61 -26.95 0.35
C SER A 2 5.02 -25.74 1.19
N ILE A 3 6.13 -25.15 0.81
CA ILE A 3 6.58 -23.88 1.39
C ILE A 3 6.02 -22.79 0.50
N LEU A 4 5.19 -21.91 1.09
CA LEU A 4 4.66 -20.77 0.38
C LEU A 4 5.80 -19.77 0.17
N LYS A 5 6.23 -19.63 -1.05
CA LYS A 5 7.30 -18.71 -1.40
C LYS A 5 6.71 -17.36 -1.79
N LEU A 6 7.05 -16.33 -1.03
CA LEU A 6 6.66 -14.95 -1.32
C LEU A 6 7.87 -14.19 -1.85
N GLU A 7 7.63 -13.34 -2.84
CA GLU A 7 8.63 -12.44 -3.38
C GLU A 7 8.02 -11.06 -3.55
N LEU A 8 8.74 -10.04 -3.14
CA LEU A 8 8.35 -8.66 -3.41
C LEU A 8 9.25 -8.11 -4.52
N ILE A 9 8.64 -7.70 -5.62
CA ILE A 9 9.37 -7.27 -6.82
C ILE A 9 8.94 -5.85 -7.18
N GLU A 10 9.92 -4.97 -7.39
CA GLU A 10 9.62 -3.62 -7.85
C GLU A 10 9.16 -3.64 -9.31
N LEU A 11 8.05 -2.94 -9.60
CA LEU A 11 7.60 -2.69 -10.96
C LEU A 11 8.36 -1.47 -11.48
N THR A 12 9.54 -1.71 -12.04
CA THR A 12 10.40 -0.64 -12.56
C THR A 12 9.77 0.07 -13.76
N ASN A 13 9.02 -0.68 -14.59
CA ASN A 13 8.15 -0.07 -15.58
C ASN A 13 6.81 0.20 -14.90
N LYS A 14 6.61 1.44 -14.43
CA LYS A 14 5.42 1.82 -13.68
C LYS A 14 4.13 1.71 -14.47
N LEU A 15 4.19 1.67 -15.80
CA LEU A 15 3.01 1.45 -16.62
C LEU A 15 2.38 0.07 -16.39
N GLU A 16 3.17 -0.89 -15.91
CA GLU A 16 2.66 -2.22 -15.54
C GLU A 16 1.65 -2.14 -14.39
N PHE A 17 1.69 -1.07 -13.58
CA PHE A 17 0.68 -0.83 -12.55
C PHE A 17 -0.73 -0.80 -13.15
N GLY A 18 -0.87 -0.36 -14.40
CA GLY A 18 -2.15 -0.34 -15.11
C GLY A 18 -2.86 -1.69 -15.19
N ASN A 19 -2.12 -2.79 -15.00
CA ASN A 19 -2.68 -4.13 -15.04
C ASN A 19 -3.16 -4.63 -13.67
N THR A 20 -3.08 -3.80 -12.62
CA THR A 20 -3.33 -4.23 -11.25
C THR A 20 -4.66 -3.72 -10.67
N TYR A 21 -5.54 -3.17 -11.52
CA TYR A 21 -6.78 -2.55 -11.04
C TYR A 21 -7.62 -3.50 -10.18
N ASP A 22 -7.75 -4.76 -10.59
CA ASP A 22 -8.61 -5.72 -9.88
C ASP A 22 -8.14 -6.01 -8.44
N ILE A 23 -6.87 -5.71 -8.14
CA ILE A 23 -6.32 -5.83 -6.80
C ILE A 23 -6.29 -4.46 -6.11
N TYR A 24 -5.71 -3.46 -6.78
CA TYR A 24 -5.50 -2.14 -6.18
C TYR A 24 -6.81 -1.42 -5.85
N LYS A 25 -7.89 -1.72 -6.56
CA LYS A 25 -9.20 -1.11 -6.28
C LYS A 25 -9.65 -1.28 -4.83
N TYR A 26 -9.21 -2.33 -4.16
CA TYR A 26 -9.61 -2.60 -2.78
C TYR A 26 -9.05 -1.60 -1.78
N CYS A 27 -8.01 -0.84 -2.13
CA CYS A 27 -7.49 0.23 -1.26
C CYS A 27 -7.87 1.63 -1.76
N MET A 28 -8.70 1.74 -2.80
CA MET A 28 -9.17 3.01 -3.34
C MET A 28 -10.54 3.37 -2.75
N PHE A 29 -10.76 4.66 -2.52
CA PHE A 29 -12.08 5.16 -2.14
C PHE A 29 -12.95 5.29 -3.39
N MET A 30 -14.12 4.62 -3.38
CA MET A 30 -15.06 4.60 -4.51
C MET A 30 -14.36 4.38 -5.84
N PRO A 31 -13.73 3.21 -6.03
CA PRO A 31 -12.85 2.98 -7.17
C PRO A 31 -13.58 2.98 -8.49
N THR A 32 -12.98 3.62 -9.50
CA THR A 32 -13.37 3.51 -10.90
C THR A 32 -12.11 3.33 -11.73
N LYS A 33 -12.26 2.77 -12.93
CA LYS A 33 -11.12 2.63 -13.85
C LYS A 33 -10.54 3.99 -14.23
N GLU A 34 -11.38 5.01 -14.33
CA GLU A 34 -10.93 6.38 -14.64
C GLU A 34 -10.04 6.94 -13.52
N LYS A 35 -10.45 6.79 -12.25
CA LYS A 35 -9.64 7.21 -11.10
C LYS A 35 -8.33 6.44 -11.06
N PHE A 36 -8.37 5.16 -11.34
CA PHE A 36 -7.18 4.31 -11.36
C PHE A 36 -6.21 4.74 -12.47
N GLN A 37 -6.72 5.06 -13.65
CA GLN A 37 -5.87 5.53 -14.75
C GLN A 37 -5.18 6.84 -14.39
N LYS A 38 -5.87 7.76 -13.71
CA LYS A 38 -5.25 9.00 -13.22
C LYS A 38 -4.11 8.72 -12.26
N LYS A 39 -4.29 7.76 -11.36
CA LYS A 39 -3.22 7.33 -10.43
C LYS A 39 -2.05 6.74 -11.18
N THR A 40 -2.31 5.89 -12.17
CA THR A 40 -1.25 5.28 -13.00
C THR A 40 -0.41 6.36 -13.68
N ASP A 41 -1.08 7.35 -14.27
CA ASP A 41 -0.40 8.45 -14.95
C ASP A 41 0.42 9.30 -13.96
N GLN A 42 -0.14 9.57 -12.79
CA GLN A 42 0.53 10.34 -11.75
C GLN A 42 1.76 9.61 -11.22
N PHE A 43 1.63 8.34 -10.92
CA PHE A 43 2.74 7.54 -10.39
C PHE A 43 3.87 7.39 -11.40
N ALA A 44 3.53 7.29 -12.69
CA ALA A 44 4.53 7.14 -13.76
C ALA A 44 5.48 8.33 -13.86
N THR A 45 5.01 9.53 -13.48
CA THR A 45 5.79 10.77 -13.60
C THR A 45 6.38 11.25 -12.27
N ASP A 46 6.06 10.60 -11.15
CA ASP A 46 6.55 11.00 -9.82
C ASP A 46 7.73 10.10 -9.41
N ASP A 47 8.92 10.66 -9.42
CA ASP A 47 10.15 9.92 -9.11
C ASP A 47 10.23 9.47 -7.64
N SER A 48 9.46 10.09 -6.74
CA SER A 48 9.41 9.68 -5.34
C SER A 48 8.60 8.41 -5.11
N ILE A 49 7.78 8.02 -6.10
CA ILE A 49 6.90 6.86 -6.01
C ILE A 49 7.61 5.60 -6.52
N LYS A 50 7.53 4.54 -5.72
CA LYS A 50 7.90 3.18 -6.16
C LYS A 50 6.72 2.25 -5.95
N ILE A 51 6.57 1.30 -6.86
CA ILE A 51 5.47 0.34 -6.89
C ILE A 51 6.06 -1.06 -6.81
N PHE A 52 5.51 -1.87 -5.91
CA PHE A 52 5.97 -3.24 -5.70
C PHE A 52 4.80 -4.20 -5.79
N ALA A 53 5.04 -5.34 -6.42
CA ALA A 53 4.07 -6.43 -6.46
C ALA A 53 4.61 -7.61 -5.63
N CYS A 54 3.76 -8.17 -4.80
CA CYS A 54 4.06 -9.38 -4.06
C CYS A 54 3.54 -10.58 -4.83
N PHE A 55 4.43 -11.52 -5.12
CA PHE A 55 4.09 -12.74 -5.84
C PHE A 55 4.07 -13.92 -4.89
N GLN A 56 3.07 -14.76 -5.03
CA GLN A 56 3.00 -16.05 -4.36
C GLN A 56 2.84 -17.12 -5.43
N GLN A 57 3.83 -17.99 -5.55
CA GLN A 57 3.82 -19.07 -6.57
C GLN A 57 3.55 -18.54 -7.98
N GLY A 58 4.20 -17.43 -8.34
CA GLY A 58 4.09 -16.83 -9.66
C GLY A 58 2.83 -16.00 -9.90
N LYS A 59 1.94 -15.88 -8.92
CA LYS A 59 0.71 -15.08 -9.03
C LYS A 59 0.84 -13.81 -8.21
N VAL A 60 0.30 -12.70 -8.73
CA VAL A 60 0.27 -11.45 -7.98
C VAL A 60 -0.73 -11.57 -6.83
N ALA A 61 -0.22 -11.50 -5.62
CA ALA A 61 -1.04 -11.62 -4.41
C ALA A 61 -1.33 -10.27 -3.77
N GLY A 62 -0.47 -9.28 -4.00
CA GLY A 62 -0.64 -7.96 -3.41
C GLY A 62 0.18 -6.90 -4.11
N ILE A 63 -0.19 -5.64 -3.85
CA ILE A 63 0.48 -4.46 -4.40
C ILE A 63 0.71 -3.47 -3.26
N ILE A 64 1.88 -2.86 -3.23
CA ILE A 64 2.15 -1.73 -2.34
C ILE A 64 2.78 -0.60 -3.14
N VAL A 65 2.24 0.60 -2.96
CA VAL A 65 2.76 1.82 -3.56
C VAL A 65 3.25 2.71 -2.43
N VAL A 66 4.49 3.15 -2.52
CA VAL A 66 5.09 4.00 -1.49
C VAL A 66 5.73 5.23 -2.11
N SER A 67 5.74 6.32 -1.34
CA SER A 67 6.46 7.53 -1.66
C SER A 67 7.65 7.67 -0.71
N PHE A 68 8.82 7.95 -1.24
CA PHE A 68 10.01 8.24 -0.42
C PHE A 68 10.00 9.73 -0.07
N THR A 69 9.60 10.04 1.17
CA THR A 69 9.40 11.42 1.62
C THR A 69 10.63 12.02 2.26
N GLY A 70 11.68 11.23 2.44
CA GLY A 70 12.95 11.67 2.99
C GLY A 70 13.87 10.47 3.15
N GLN A 71 15.07 10.72 3.68
CA GLN A 71 16.02 9.66 3.93
C GLN A 71 15.45 8.70 4.98
N HIS A 72 15.34 7.42 4.64
CA HIS A 72 14.79 6.37 5.50
C HIS A 72 13.34 6.59 5.93
N LYS A 73 12.58 7.40 5.15
CA LYS A 73 11.16 7.67 5.41
C LYS A 73 10.32 7.32 4.21
N ILE A 74 9.24 6.60 4.44
CA ILE A 74 8.26 6.29 3.39
C ILE A 74 6.85 6.61 3.85
N GLU A 75 6.01 6.98 2.87
CA GLU A 75 4.57 7.02 3.05
C GLU A 75 3.96 5.90 2.23
N ILE A 76 3.08 5.12 2.83
CA ILE A 76 2.31 4.12 2.10
C ILE A 76 1.17 4.86 1.40
N VAL A 77 1.25 4.95 0.08
CA VAL A 77 0.22 5.59 -0.75
C VAL A 77 -0.98 4.66 -0.94
N GLY A 78 -0.70 3.36 -1.06
CA GLY A 78 -1.73 2.35 -1.14
C GLY A 78 -1.15 0.97 -0.91
N ILE A 79 -1.95 0.10 -0.30
CA ILE A 79 -1.59 -1.29 -0.09
C ILE A 79 -2.85 -2.13 -0.24
N ALA A 80 -2.79 -3.17 -1.05
CA ALA A 80 -3.92 -4.04 -1.31
C ALA A 80 -3.46 -5.48 -1.45
N VAL A 81 -4.26 -6.41 -0.93
CA VAL A 81 -4.04 -7.84 -1.05
C VAL A 81 -5.25 -8.43 -1.76
N ASP A 82 -4.99 -9.24 -2.78
CA ASP A 82 -6.05 -9.88 -3.54
C ASP A 82 -6.84 -10.85 -2.65
N VAL A 83 -8.14 -10.96 -2.91
CA VAL A 83 -9.07 -11.69 -2.05
C VAL A 83 -8.61 -13.12 -1.71
N PRO A 84 -8.16 -13.95 -2.67
CA PRO A 84 -7.75 -15.32 -2.33
C PRO A 84 -6.52 -15.42 -1.43
N PHE A 85 -5.78 -14.31 -1.29
CA PHE A 85 -4.51 -14.29 -0.55
C PHE A 85 -4.60 -13.56 0.78
N ARG A 86 -5.80 -13.16 1.20
CA ARG A 86 -5.99 -12.41 2.45
C ARG A 86 -5.83 -13.30 3.69
N ASN A 87 -5.55 -12.66 4.83
CA ASN A 87 -5.37 -13.29 6.13
C ASN A 87 -4.20 -14.28 6.17
N LYS A 88 -3.19 -14.04 5.36
CA LYS A 88 -1.98 -14.88 5.27
C LYS A 88 -0.70 -14.10 5.53
N GLY A 89 -0.81 -12.86 6.06
CA GLY A 89 0.34 -12.05 6.41
C GLY A 89 1.03 -11.34 5.24
N ILE A 90 0.40 -11.28 4.06
CA ILE A 90 1.04 -10.70 2.87
C ILE A 90 1.26 -9.21 3.01
N GLY A 91 0.27 -8.47 3.55
CA GLY A 91 0.44 -7.03 3.77
C GLY A 91 1.61 -6.74 4.70
N SER A 92 1.72 -7.48 5.80
CA SER A 92 2.84 -7.35 6.75
C SER A 92 4.17 -7.71 6.09
N TYR A 93 4.18 -8.75 5.28
CA TYR A 93 5.36 -9.18 4.54
C TYR A 93 5.87 -8.06 3.62
N MET A 94 4.97 -7.42 2.88
CA MET A 94 5.35 -6.33 1.97
C MET A 94 5.99 -5.17 2.73
N ILE A 95 5.39 -4.77 3.85
CA ILE A 95 5.94 -3.68 4.68
C ILE A 95 7.33 -4.06 5.22
N ASN A 96 7.46 -5.26 5.76
CA ASN A 96 8.72 -5.70 6.34
C ASN A 96 9.85 -5.83 5.32
N CYS A 97 9.54 -6.26 4.09
CA CYS A 97 10.52 -6.27 3.01
C CYS A 97 11.05 -4.88 2.71
N LEU A 98 10.17 -3.88 2.67
CA LEU A 98 10.60 -2.50 2.39
C LEU A 98 11.44 -1.93 3.53
N ILE A 99 11.08 -2.25 4.78
CA ILE A 99 11.87 -1.82 5.94
C ILE A 99 13.30 -2.36 5.81
N ASP A 100 13.43 -3.64 5.51
CA ASP A 100 14.75 -4.29 5.41
C ASP A 100 15.54 -3.81 4.19
N ASP A 101 14.89 -3.75 3.03
CA ASP A 101 15.58 -3.43 1.77
C ASP A 101 16.03 -1.97 1.70
N TYR A 102 15.29 -1.06 2.31
CA TYR A 102 15.56 0.38 2.24
C TYR A 102 15.98 0.99 3.57
N SER A 103 16.20 0.18 4.60
CA SER A 103 16.57 0.65 5.94
C SER A 103 15.62 1.73 6.45
N VAL A 104 14.32 1.47 6.29
CA VAL A 104 13.28 2.45 6.64
C VAL A 104 13.23 2.63 8.15
N LYS A 105 13.22 3.89 8.60
CA LYS A 105 13.14 4.26 10.02
C LYS A 105 11.77 4.80 10.40
N SER A 106 11.05 5.36 9.46
CA SER A 106 9.74 5.94 9.73
C SER A 106 8.79 5.65 8.57
N ILE A 107 7.59 5.15 8.91
CA ILE A 107 6.54 4.83 7.95
C ILE A 107 5.29 5.60 8.33
N PHE A 108 4.68 6.23 7.35
CA PHE A 108 3.46 7.00 7.52
C PHE A 108 2.38 6.48 6.57
N ALA A 109 1.13 6.51 6.99
CA ALA A 109 -0.02 6.21 6.13
C ALA A 109 -1.25 6.94 6.64
N GLU A 110 -2.19 7.21 5.75
CA GLU A 110 -3.53 7.64 6.11
C GLU A 110 -4.53 6.60 5.64
N THR A 111 -5.53 6.31 6.46
CA THR A 111 -6.49 5.27 6.14
C THR A 111 -7.87 5.56 6.73
N ASP A 112 -8.82 4.70 6.42
CA ASP A 112 -10.18 4.77 6.94
C ASP A 112 -10.44 3.70 8.01
N LYS A 113 -11.67 3.66 8.52
CA LYS A 113 -12.05 2.72 9.58
C LYS A 113 -11.98 1.25 9.14
N ASP A 114 -12.09 0.99 7.84
CA ASP A 114 -12.10 -0.39 7.34
C ASP A 114 -10.68 -1.00 7.32
N ALA A 115 -9.67 -0.16 7.18
CA ALA A 115 -8.28 -0.62 7.07
C ALA A 115 -7.42 -0.31 8.31
N VAL A 116 -7.90 0.50 9.25
CA VAL A 116 -7.11 0.94 10.41
C VAL A 116 -6.63 -0.23 11.27
N GLU A 117 -7.43 -1.31 11.37
CA GLU A 117 -7.04 -2.47 12.18
C GLU A 117 -5.78 -3.16 11.64
N PHE A 118 -5.62 -3.18 10.32
CA PHE A 118 -4.40 -3.70 9.71
C PHE A 118 -3.16 -2.94 10.22
N TYR A 119 -3.24 -1.62 10.27
CA TYR A 119 -2.13 -0.80 10.75
C TYR A 119 -1.88 -0.98 12.25
N LYS A 120 -2.94 -1.10 13.05
CA LYS A 120 -2.81 -1.41 14.47
C LYS A 120 -2.07 -2.73 14.70
N LYS A 121 -2.44 -3.76 13.96
CA LYS A 121 -1.79 -5.08 14.05
C LYS A 121 -0.32 -5.05 13.63
N ASN A 122 0.06 -4.10 12.82
CA ASN A 122 1.43 -3.92 12.35
C ASN A 122 2.21 -2.90 13.18
N ASN A 123 1.77 -2.62 14.40
CA ASN A 123 2.46 -1.78 15.37
C ASN A 123 2.55 -0.30 14.98
N PHE A 124 1.57 0.18 14.22
CA PHE A 124 1.46 1.61 13.93
C PHE A 124 0.74 2.31 15.08
N GLU A 125 1.21 3.50 15.43
CA GLU A 125 0.49 4.41 16.29
C GLU A 125 -0.60 5.09 15.47
N ILE A 126 -1.80 5.21 16.04
CA ILE A 126 -2.98 5.68 15.32
C ILE A 126 -3.47 6.99 15.92
N GLU A 127 -3.73 7.97 15.06
CA GLU A 127 -4.35 9.23 15.44
C GLU A 127 -5.59 9.46 14.56
N GLU A 128 -6.74 9.62 15.20
CA GLU A 128 -7.99 9.90 14.51
C GLU A 128 -8.09 11.37 14.14
N PHE A 129 -8.60 11.66 12.94
CA PHE A 129 -8.88 13.05 12.54
C PHE A 129 -10.14 13.11 11.67
N ALA A 130 -10.75 14.29 11.63
CA ALA A 130 -11.92 14.53 10.82
C ALA A 130 -11.52 15.22 9.52
N GLU A 131 -12.09 14.76 8.40
CA GLU A 131 -11.84 15.33 7.09
C GLU A 131 -13.18 15.68 6.44
N ASN A 132 -13.25 16.86 5.81
CA ASN A 132 -14.44 17.27 5.07
C ASN A 132 -14.28 16.79 3.62
N TYR A 133 -15.19 15.92 3.19
CA TYR A 133 -15.18 15.36 1.86
C TYR A 133 -16.57 15.57 1.23
N ASP A 134 -16.63 16.35 0.15
CA ASP A 134 -17.89 16.69 -0.55
C ASP A 134 -18.99 17.19 0.38
N GLY A 135 -18.63 18.05 1.35
CA GLY A 135 -19.59 18.61 2.30
C GLY A 135 -19.94 17.70 3.46
N GLU A 136 -19.40 16.48 3.50
CA GLU A 136 -19.60 15.53 4.59
C GLU A 136 -18.33 15.43 5.43
N THR A 137 -18.51 15.29 6.74
CA THR A 137 -17.39 15.04 7.65
C THR A 137 -17.19 13.53 7.78
N ILE A 138 -16.00 13.05 7.43
CA ILE A 138 -15.64 11.65 7.60
C ILE A 138 -14.47 11.54 8.57
N ILE A 139 -14.41 10.43 9.30
CA ILE A 139 -13.31 10.14 10.22
C ILE A 139 -12.25 9.35 9.46
N ARG A 140 -11.01 9.84 9.56
CA ARG A 140 -9.84 9.21 8.98
C ARG A 140 -8.79 8.97 10.05
N TYR A 141 -7.77 8.21 9.72
CA TYR A 141 -6.73 7.83 10.68
C TYR A 141 -5.35 8.07 10.09
N LYS A 142 -4.51 8.76 10.88
CA LYS A 142 -3.08 8.87 10.59
C LYS A 142 -2.37 7.76 11.31
N CYS A 143 -1.54 7.03 10.58
CA CYS A 143 -0.82 5.87 11.08
C CYS A 143 0.67 6.11 10.95
N LYS A 144 1.41 5.89 12.03
CA LYS A 144 2.85 6.10 12.04
C LYS A 144 3.55 4.96 12.76
N ARG A 145 4.61 4.47 12.16
CA ARG A 145 5.48 3.47 12.78
C ARG A 145 6.92 3.95 12.69
N THR A 146 7.60 3.96 13.86
CA THR A 146 9.02 4.31 13.96
C THR A 146 9.80 3.06 14.34
N GLN A 147 10.90 2.84 13.64
CA GLN A 147 11.77 1.68 13.90
C GLN A 147 12.84 2.02 14.94
#